data_9703832cb93630ddd70835dcce8188eb
#
_entry.id   9703832cb93630ddd70835dcce8188eb
#
_cell.length_a   1.000
_cell.length_b   1.000
_cell.length_c   1.000
_cell.angle_alpha   90.00
_cell.angle_beta   90.00
_cell.angle_gamma   90.00
#
_symmetry.space_group_name_H-M   'P 1'
#
loop_
_entity.id
_entity.type
_entity.pdbx_description
1 polymer ?
#
loop_
_entity_poly.entity_id
_entity_poly.type
_entity_poly.pdbx_seq_one_letter_code
_entity_poly.pdbx_strand_id
1 'polypeptide(L)'
;MSIESFKVVLVGESGVGKTSIITQFIDQTFQEDIQSTTGGTFSTKSVVCDGGKILKFEIWDTAGQEKYRSLTTMFYKDANAAVMVYDVTRKDSFEEMKNYWANQIKDNSPEKIILAIAANKSDLIEQETVDEEEARNFAKELNAIFVTTSAKSSEGINSLFEEIAKKYSGATNITIKEEEDGEEPQVQEQKNTNTVKIENPGKENKKPKKKGFC
;
A
#
# COMPACT_ATOMS: atom_id res chain seq x y z
N MET A 1 -11.14 -25.41 4.27
CA MET A 1 -10.12 -24.39 3.91
C MET A 1 -10.28 -23.22 4.85
N SER A 2 -9.24 -22.75 5.51
CA SER A 2 -9.29 -21.55 6.34
C SER A 2 -8.81 -20.35 5.53
N ILE A 3 -9.57 -19.25 5.58
CA ILE A 3 -9.17 -17.96 4.98
C ILE A 3 -8.72 -17.06 6.12
N GLU A 4 -7.54 -16.49 5.99
CA GLU A 4 -6.96 -15.57 6.96
C GLU A 4 -6.66 -14.24 6.28
N SER A 5 -7.19 -13.13 6.84
CA SER A 5 -6.86 -11.77 6.37
C SER A 5 -5.42 -11.42 6.72
N PHE A 6 -4.73 -10.84 5.75
CA PHE A 6 -3.32 -10.49 5.85
C PHE A 6 -3.10 -9.07 5.32
N LYS A 7 -2.93 -8.13 6.24
CA LYS A 7 -2.79 -6.71 5.91
C LYS A 7 -1.37 -6.37 5.48
N VAL A 8 -1.23 -5.83 4.27
CA VAL A 8 0.03 -5.34 3.70
C VAL A 8 -0.07 -3.86 3.40
N VAL A 9 0.92 -3.10 3.80
CA VAL A 9 0.98 -1.64 3.53
C VAL A 9 2.19 -1.35 2.67
N LEU A 10 2.01 -0.64 1.55
CA LEU A 10 3.12 -0.14 0.74
C LEU A 10 3.43 1.30 1.14
N VAL A 11 4.70 1.57 1.38
CA VAL A 11 5.22 2.89 1.75
C VAL A 11 6.43 3.26 0.91
N GLY A 12 6.72 4.53 0.83
CA GLY A 12 7.82 5.08 0.03
C GLY A 12 7.43 6.42 -0.56
N GLU A 13 8.38 7.10 -1.15
CA GLU A 13 8.21 8.42 -1.73
C GLU A 13 7.20 8.45 -2.88
N SER A 14 6.78 9.64 -3.27
CA SER A 14 5.92 9.81 -4.46
C SER A 14 6.65 9.40 -5.74
N GLY A 15 5.96 8.71 -6.64
CA GLY A 15 6.49 8.32 -7.95
C GLY A 15 7.43 7.11 -7.96
N VAL A 16 7.68 6.44 -6.82
CA VAL A 16 8.51 5.20 -6.77
C VAL A 16 7.79 3.98 -7.34
N GLY A 17 6.47 4.07 -7.58
CA GLY A 17 5.68 3.01 -8.25
C GLY A 17 4.93 2.08 -7.31
N LYS A 18 4.55 2.49 -6.09
CA LYS A 18 3.72 1.69 -5.16
C LYS A 18 2.41 1.25 -5.81
N THR A 19 1.65 2.20 -6.33
CA THR A 19 0.40 1.94 -7.05
C THR A 19 0.62 1.01 -8.24
N SER A 20 1.68 1.23 -9.02
CA SER A 20 2.01 0.39 -10.18
C SER A 20 2.33 -1.06 -9.79
N ILE A 21 3.05 -1.27 -8.67
CA ILE A 21 3.31 -2.62 -8.11
C ILE A 21 1.99 -3.30 -7.75
N ILE A 22 1.08 -2.60 -7.08
CA ILE A 22 -0.22 -3.15 -6.68
C ILE A 22 -1.07 -3.47 -7.91
N THR A 23 -1.20 -2.55 -8.86
CA THR A 23 -1.96 -2.78 -10.09
C THR A 23 -1.38 -3.94 -10.89
N GLN A 24 -0.05 -4.04 -10.99
CA GLN A 24 0.59 -5.18 -11.65
C GLN A 24 0.34 -6.50 -10.91
N PHE A 25 0.33 -6.49 -9.58
CA PHE A 25 0.04 -7.70 -8.79
C PHE A 25 -1.41 -8.13 -8.88
N ILE A 26 -2.37 -7.19 -8.83
CA ILE A 26 -3.81 -7.47 -8.83
C ILE A 26 -4.30 -7.75 -10.26
N ASP A 27 -4.10 -6.79 -11.16
CA ASP A 27 -4.75 -6.72 -12.48
C ASP A 27 -3.84 -7.18 -13.62
N GLN A 28 -2.55 -7.47 -13.33
CA GLN A 28 -1.51 -7.82 -14.31
C GLN A 28 -1.39 -6.75 -15.43
N THR A 29 -1.60 -5.49 -15.09
CA THR A 29 -1.53 -4.36 -16.02
C THR A 29 -0.56 -3.30 -15.54
N PHE A 30 -0.03 -2.53 -16.50
CA PHE A 30 0.83 -1.38 -16.24
C PHE A 30 0.34 -0.16 -17.02
N GLN A 31 0.33 0.99 -16.37
CA GLN A 31 0.03 2.28 -16.98
C GLN A 31 1.19 3.24 -16.72
N GLU A 32 1.66 3.92 -17.78
CA GLU A 32 2.80 4.87 -17.65
C GLU A 32 2.40 6.16 -16.91
N ASP A 33 1.21 6.67 -17.17
CA ASP A 33 0.74 7.97 -16.65
C ASP A 33 -0.25 7.80 -15.48
N ILE A 34 0.21 7.22 -14.38
CA ILE A 34 -0.60 7.15 -13.16
C ILE A 34 -0.49 8.49 -12.41
N GLN A 35 -1.63 9.12 -12.15
CA GLN A 35 -1.67 10.30 -11.28
C GLN A 35 -1.23 9.96 -9.86
N SER A 36 -0.57 10.91 -9.19
CA SER A 36 -0.15 10.71 -7.79
C SER A 36 -1.33 10.35 -6.90
N THR A 37 -1.18 9.28 -6.11
CA THR A 37 -2.18 8.81 -5.17
C THR A 37 -2.49 9.89 -4.12
N THR A 38 -3.76 10.23 -3.99
CA THR A 38 -4.26 11.15 -2.96
C THR A 38 -5.03 10.35 -1.91
N GLY A 39 -4.46 10.22 -0.72
CA GLY A 39 -5.05 9.40 0.36
C GLY A 39 -4.51 7.98 0.39
N GLY A 40 -5.37 7.01 0.58
CA GLY A 40 -5.04 5.57 0.55
C GLY A 40 -6.08 4.82 -0.25
N THR A 41 -5.65 3.85 -1.04
CA THR A 41 -6.54 2.90 -1.73
C THR A 41 -6.37 1.50 -1.18
N PHE A 42 -7.40 0.70 -1.31
CA PHE A 42 -7.46 -0.65 -0.76
C PHE A 42 -7.76 -1.65 -1.88
N SER A 43 -6.97 -2.70 -1.93
CA SER A 43 -7.15 -3.80 -2.89
C SER A 43 -7.00 -5.14 -2.20
N THR A 44 -7.58 -6.21 -2.74
CA THR A 44 -7.47 -7.55 -2.19
C THR A 44 -7.04 -8.56 -3.25
N LYS A 45 -6.24 -9.55 -2.84
CA LYS A 45 -5.92 -10.72 -3.66
C LYS A 45 -5.72 -11.95 -2.77
N SER A 46 -6.22 -13.09 -3.21
CA SER A 46 -6.08 -14.35 -2.47
C SER A 46 -4.86 -15.13 -2.94
N VAL A 47 -4.12 -15.67 -1.97
CA VAL A 47 -2.92 -16.49 -2.20
C VAL A 47 -3.09 -17.80 -1.46
N VAL A 48 -2.80 -18.92 -2.12
CA VAL A 48 -2.92 -20.26 -1.54
C VAL A 48 -1.55 -20.75 -1.08
N CYS A 49 -1.46 -21.06 0.19
CA CYS A 49 -0.29 -21.68 0.81
C CYS A 49 -0.43 -23.20 0.84
N ASP A 50 0.69 -23.90 1.06
CA ASP A 50 0.71 -25.34 1.29
C ASP A 50 -0.33 -25.75 2.34
N GLY A 51 -0.93 -26.93 2.15
CA GLY A 51 -1.98 -27.44 3.03
C GLY A 51 -3.35 -26.81 2.81
N GLY A 52 -3.52 -25.97 1.79
CA GLY A 52 -4.81 -25.38 1.41
C GLY A 52 -5.24 -24.19 2.29
N LYS A 53 -4.32 -23.61 3.07
CA LYS A 53 -4.54 -22.34 3.77
C LYS A 53 -4.58 -21.20 2.74
N ILE A 54 -5.58 -20.33 2.83
CA ILE A 54 -5.71 -19.16 1.98
C ILE A 54 -5.36 -17.92 2.78
N LEU A 55 -4.39 -17.12 2.30
CA LEU A 55 -4.13 -15.78 2.77
C LEU A 55 -4.84 -14.79 1.86
N LYS A 56 -5.77 -14.03 2.41
CA LYS A 56 -6.38 -12.91 1.72
C LYS A 56 -5.55 -11.65 2.00
N PHE A 57 -4.72 -11.27 1.04
CA PHE A 57 -4.00 -10.02 1.11
C PHE A 57 -4.96 -8.85 1.09
N GLU A 58 -4.85 -7.99 2.06
CA GLU A 58 -5.52 -6.69 2.19
C GLU A 58 -4.45 -5.61 1.98
N ILE A 59 -4.32 -5.14 0.74
CA ILE A 59 -3.21 -4.29 0.32
C ILE A 59 -3.62 -2.83 0.37
N TRP A 60 -2.88 -2.05 1.14
CA TRP A 60 -3.08 -0.62 1.31
C TRP A 60 -2.00 0.15 0.53
N ASP A 61 -2.42 0.84 -0.54
CA ASP A 61 -1.60 1.81 -1.24
C ASP A 61 -1.62 3.13 -0.49
N THR A 62 -0.47 3.71 -0.20
CA THR A 62 -0.39 4.96 0.54
C THR A 62 0.13 6.09 -0.34
N ALA A 63 -0.38 7.30 -0.10
CA ALA A 63 0.16 8.50 -0.72
C ALA A 63 1.61 8.73 -0.27
N GLY A 64 2.53 8.81 -1.23
CA GLY A 64 3.95 9.06 -0.96
C GLY A 64 4.31 10.53 -0.75
N GLN A 65 3.36 11.46 -0.97
CA GLN A 65 3.60 12.89 -0.81
C GLN A 65 3.71 13.26 0.67
N GLU A 66 4.68 14.12 1.00
CA GLU A 66 4.98 14.58 2.36
C GLU A 66 3.78 15.16 3.12
N LYS A 67 2.87 15.85 2.42
CA LYS A 67 1.66 16.43 3.02
C LYS A 67 0.66 15.41 3.57
N TYR A 68 0.78 14.13 3.19
CA TYR A 68 -0.10 13.06 3.66
C TYR A 68 0.58 12.10 4.65
N ARG A 69 1.85 12.34 5.01
CA ARG A 69 2.63 11.46 5.90
C ARG A 69 1.98 11.23 7.27
N SER A 70 1.29 12.24 7.81
CA SER A 70 0.58 12.10 9.09
C SER A 70 -0.57 11.09 9.06
N LEU A 71 -1.13 10.84 7.88
CA LEU A 71 -2.18 9.84 7.69
C LEU A 71 -1.61 8.43 7.57
N THR A 72 -0.34 8.30 7.15
CA THR A 72 0.28 7.00 6.87
C THR A 72 0.43 6.15 8.13
N THR A 73 0.63 6.77 9.30
CA THR A 73 0.73 6.07 10.58
C THR A 73 -0.50 5.24 10.93
N MET A 74 -1.68 5.65 10.47
CA MET A 74 -2.93 4.90 10.68
C MET A 74 -2.92 3.57 9.91
N PHE A 75 -2.20 3.50 8.80
CA PHE A 75 -2.14 2.29 7.98
C PHE A 75 -1.21 1.23 8.56
N TYR A 76 -0.18 1.61 9.35
CA TYR A 76 0.74 0.65 9.97
C TYR A 76 0.11 -0.11 11.12
N LYS A 77 -0.90 0.49 11.76
CA LYS A 77 -1.62 -0.18 12.83
C LYS A 77 -2.21 -1.50 12.34
N ASP A 78 -1.95 -2.55 13.08
CA ASP A 78 -2.41 -3.91 12.79
C ASP A 78 -1.93 -4.46 11.42
N ALA A 79 -0.89 -3.88 10.81
CA ALA A 79 -0.30 -4.41 9.58
C ALA A 79 0.52 -5.69 9.88
N ASN A 80 0.34 -6.70 9.04
CA ASN A 80 1.13 -7.94 9.10
C ASN A 80 2.46 -7.78 8.34
N ALA A 81 2.46 -6.99 7.28
CA ALA A 81 3.66 -6.67 6.51
C ALA A 81 3.69 -5.21 6.05
N ALA A 82 4.89 -4.67 5.91
CA ALA A 82 5.15 -3.39 5.28
C ALA A 82 6.17 -3.57 4.14
N VAL A 83 5.83 -3.08 2.97
CA VAL A 83 6.70 -3.04 1.80
C VAL A 83 7.21 -1.63 1.61
N MET A 84 8.49 -1.43 1.81
CA MET A 84 9.19 -0.18 1.53
C MET A 84 9.64 -0.17 0.07
N VAL A 85 9.15 0.78 -0.70
CA VAL A 85 9.42 0.87 -2.14
C VAL A 85 10.32 2.07 -2.41
N TYR A 86 11.39 1.84 -3.17
CA TYR A 86 12.22 2.91 -3.73
C TYR A 86 12.39 2.71 -5.24
N ASP A 87 12.78 3.76 -5.93
CA ASP A 87 13.08 3.78 -7.36
C ASP A 87 14.59 3.64 -7.55
N VAL A 88 15.05 2.60 -8.24
CA VAL A 88 16.49 2.32 -8.45
C VAL A 88 17.20 3.44 -9.20
N THR A 89 16.47 4.26 -9.94
CA THR A 89 17.02 5.41 -10.68
C THR A 89 17.12 6.69 -9.84
N ARG A 90 16.59 6.66 -8.58
CA ARG A 90 16.51 7.84 -7.72
C ARG A 90 17.10 7.56 -6.35
N LYS A 91 18.36 7.99 -6.17
CA LYS A 91 19.07 7.82 -4.90
C LYS A 91 18.37 8.52 -3.72
N ASP A 92 17.73 9.66 -3.96
CA ASP A 92 16.94 10.37 -2.96
C ASP A 92 15.79 9.53 -2.39
N SER A 93 15.12 8.75 -3.23
CA SER A 93 14.04 7.85 -2.79
C SER A 93 14.54 6.71 -1.89
N PHE A 94 15.75 6.22 -2.14
CA PHE A 94 16.39 5.23 -1.30
C PHE A 94 16.86 5.82 0.05
N GLU A 95 17.46 7.00 0.03
CA GLU A 95 17.84 7.71 1.26
C GLU A 95 16.62 8.06 2.12
N GLU A 96 15.52 8.48 1.51
CA GLU A 96 14.28 8.75 2.21
C GLU A 96 13.67 7.46 2.81
N MET A 97 13.78 6.34 2.10
CA MET A 97 13.38 5.03 2.61
C MET A 97 14.16 4.67 3.87
N LYS A 98 15.49 4.85 3.87
CA LYS A 98 16.36 4.55 5.01
C LYS A 98 16.08 5.47 6.20
N ASN A 99 16.05 6.79 5.94
CA ASN A 99 16.06 7.80 6.99
C ASN A 99 14.68 8.12 7.56
N TYR A 100 13.62 7.94 6.77
CA TYR A 100 12.26 8.25 7.18
C TYR A 100 11.37 7.01 7.30
N TRP A 101 11.14 6.29 6.20
CA TRP A 101 10.13 5.23 6.17
C TRP A 101 10.45 4.05 7.10
N ALA A 102 11.71 3.62 7.15
CA ALA A 102 12.13 2.53 8.04
C ALA A 102 11.91 2.89 9.51
N ASN A 103 12.21 4.13 9.91
CA ASN A 103 11.96 4.61 11.28
C ASN A 103 10.47 4.73 11.57
N GLN A 104 9.67 5.25 10.62
CA GLN A 104 8.22 5.36 10.80
C GLN A 104 7.56 4.00 11.02
N ILE A 105 7.95 2.99 10.28
CA ILE A 105 7.44 1.63 10.46
C ILE A 105 7.89 1.10 11.83
N LYS A 106 9.15 1.23 12.17
CA LYS A 106 9.70 0.76 13.45
C LYS A 106 8.95 1.34 14.66
N ASP A 107 8.62 2.62 14.60
CA ASP A 107 8.01 3.34 15.73
C ASP A 107 6.48 3.15 15.82
N ASN A 108 5.81 2.80 14.72
CA ASN A 108 4.34 2.84 14.64
C ASN A 108 3.68 1.51 14.23
N SER A 109 4.46 0.45 13.99
CA SER A 109 3.92 -0.85 13.60
C SER A 109 4.01 -1.90 14.71
N PRO A 110 3.30 -3.03 14.60
CA PRO A 110 3.47 -4.16 15.52
C PRO A 110 4.92 -4.68 15.53
N GLU A 111 5.41 -5.12 16.68
CA GLU A 111 6.77 -5.65 16.86
C GLU A 111 7.12 -6.80 15.88
N LYS A 112 6.13 -7.60 15.51
CA LYS A 112 6.30 -8.77 14.63
C LYS A 112 5.99 -8.49 13.16
N ILE A 113 5.97 -7.22 12.75
CA ILE A 113 5.70 -6.89 11.34
C ILE A 113 6.75 -7.50 10.42
N ILE A 114 6.32 -8.05 9.29
CA ILE A 114 7.23 -8.51 8.23
C ILE A 114 7.64 -7.30 7.41
N LEU A 115 8.96 -7.09 7.31
CA LEU A 115 9.51 -6.04 6.46
C LEU A 115 9.92 -6.62 5.10
N ALA A 116 9.59 -5.88 4.03
CA ALA A 116 10.07 -6.14 2.70
C ALA A 116 10.53 -4.83 2.03
N ILE A 117 11.54 -4.92 1.18
CA ILE A 117 12.06 -3.83 0.37
C ILE A 117 11.90 -4.21 -1.09
N ALA A 118 11.23 -3.34 -1.86
CA ALA A 118 11.08 -3.45 -3.29
C ALA A 118 11.96 -2.42 -3.99
N ALA A 119 13.03 -2.88 -4.64
CA ALA A 119 13.89 -2.08 -5.52
C ALA A 119 13.18 -1.98 -6.89
N ASN A 120 12.36 -0.95 -7.07
CA ASN A 120 11.45 -0.87 -8.22
C ASN A 120 12.05 -0.12 -9.40
N LYS A 121 11.49 -0.34 -10.58
CA LYS A 121 11.90 0.15 -11.91
C LYS A 121 13.23 -0.45 -12.39
N SER A 122 13.48 -1.72 -12.04
CA SER A 122 14.68 -2.47 -12.46
C SER A 122 14.82 -2.63 -13.97
N ASP A 123 13.73 -2.38 -14.73
CA ASP A 123 13.77 -2.29 -16.20
C ASP A 123 14.61 -1.10 -16.72
N LEU A 124 14.89 -0.11 -15.85
CA LEU A 124 15.69 1.08 -16.18
C LEU A 124 17.18 0.93 -15.79
N ILE A 125 17.75 -0.22 -16.06
CA ILE A 125 19.11 -0.63 -15.62
C ILE A 125 20.20 0.40 -15.96
N GLU A 126 20.13 1.02 -17.13
CA GLU A 126 21.11 2.02 -17.58
C GLU A 126 21.03 3.35 -16.80
N GLN A 127 19.95 3.54 -16.04
CA GLN A 127 19.67 4.76 -15.26
C GLN A 127 19.82 4.51 -13.74
N GLU A 128 20.26 3.33 -13.35
CA GLU A 128 20.45 2.99 -11.94
C GLU A 128 21.44 3.94 -11.26
N THR A 129 21.04 4.48 -10.11
CA THR A 129 21.84 5.37 -9.27
C THR A 129 22.03 4.84 -7.85
N VAL A 130 21.30 3.81 -7.49
CA VAL A 130 21.36 3.17 -6.18
C VAL A 130 22.20 1.90 -6.29
N ASP A 131 23.20 1.77 -5.46
CA ASP A 131 24.01 0.56 -5.36
C ASP A 131 23.16 -0.59 -4.77
N GLU A 132 23.00 -1.68 -5.53
CA GLU A 132 22.22 -2.83 -5.11
C GLU A 132 22.80 -3.52 -3.87
N GLU A 133 24.13 -3.55 -3.74
CA GLU A 133 24.79 -4.17 -2.58
C GLU A 133 24.50 -3.35 -1.31
N GLU A 134 24.53 -2.00 -1.40
CA GLU A 134 24.14 -1.12 -0.31
C GLU A 134 22.68 -1.41 0.11
N ALA A 135 21.77 -1.52 -0.85
CA ALA A 135 20.36 -1.78 -0.57
C ALA A 135 20.12 -3.17 0.04
N ARG A 136 20.81 -4.19 -0.44
CA ARG A 136 20.76 -5.55 0.13
C ARG A 136 21.32 -5.62 1.55
N ASN A 137 22.38 -4.88 1.83
CA ASN A 137 22.95 -4.81 3.17
C ASN A 137 22.01 -4.11 4.14
N PHE A 138 21.38 -3.03 3.72
CA PHE A 138 20.34 -2.38 4.52
C PHE A 138 19.14 -3.30 4.79
N ALA A 139 18.70 -4.07 3.81
CA ALA A 139 17.64 -5.07 4.01
C ALA A 139 18.03 -6.14 5.04
N LYS A 140 19.29 -6.60 5.03
CA LYS A 140 19.80 -7.56 6.03
C LYS A 140 19.81 -6.96 7.43
N GLU A 141 20.21 -5.71 7.60
CA GLU A 141 20.20 -5.00 8.90
C GLU A 141 18.79 -4.95 9.50
N LEU A 142 17.77 -4.77 8.66
CA LEU A 142 16.37 -4.75 9.07
C LEU A 142 15.72 -6.15 9.16
N ASN A 143 16.45 -7.23 8.83
CA ASN A 143 15.87 -8.57 8.64
C ASN A 143 14.68 -8.55 7.66
N ALA A 144 14.75 -7.69 6.65
CA ALA A 144 13.74 -7.49 5.63
C ALA A 144 13.96 -8.44 4.44
N ILE A 145 12.86 -8.82 3.78
CA ILE A 145 12.88 -9.43 2.46
C ILE A 145 13.36 -8.36 1.46
N PHE A 146 14.23 -8.74 0.53
CA PHE A 146 14.68 -7.84 -0.55
C PHE A 146 14.35 -8.44 -1.90
N VAL A 147 13.61 -7.69 -2.72
CA VAL A 147 13.26 -8.10 -4.08
C VAL A 147 13.45 -6.93 -5.04
N THR A 148 14.15 -7.19 -6.14
CA THR A 148 14.23 -6.29 -7.28
C THR A 148 12.96 -6.45 -8.11
N THR A 149 12.27 -5.34 -8.42
CA THR A 149 10.97 -5.36 -9.07
C THR A 149 10.90 -4.40 -10.25
N SER A 150 10.11 -4.76 -11.25
CA SER A 150 9.65 -3.85 -12.28
C SER A 150 8.14 -4.01 -12.47
N ALA A 151 7.39 -2.98 -12.11
CA ALA A 151 5.95 -2.97 -12.39
C ALA A 151 5.66 -2.95 -13.89
N LYS A 152 6.60 -2.45 -14.71
CA LYS A 152 6.46 -2.39 -16.17
C LYS A 152 6.63 -3.75 -16.83
N SER A 153 7.67 -4.50 -16.47
CA SER A 153 7.95 -5.84 -17.02
C SER A 153 7.31 -6.97 -16.22
N SER A 154 6.63 -6.68 -15.11
CA SER A 154 6.10 -7.64 -14.12
C SER A 154 7.16 -8.43 -13.33
N GLU A 155 8.45 -8.23 -13.60
CA GLU A 155 9.54 -8.92 -12.95
C GLU A 155 9.55 -8.69 -11.45
N GLY A 156 9.74 -9.77 -10.68
CA GLY A 156 9.85 -9.72 -9.22
C GLY A 156 8.53 -9.42 -8.47
N ILE A 157 7.45 -9.01 -9.15
CA ILE A 157 6.20 -8.62 -8.48
C ILE A 157 5.58 -9.79 -7.72
N ASN A 158 5.34 -10.90 -8.38
CA ASN A 158 4.78 -12.10 -7.73
C ASN A 158 5.71 -12.62 -6.64
N SER A 159 7.02 -12.66 -6.90
CA SER A 159 8.04 -13.11 -5.94
C SER A 159 8.03 -12.28 -4.65
N LEU A 160 7.82 -10.97 -4.72
CA LEU A 160 7.71 -10.10 -3.55
C LEU A 160 6.58 -10.56 -2.61
N PHE A 161 5.39 -10.77 -3.14
CA PHE A 161 4.24 -11.18 -2.33
C PHE A 161 4.31 -12.65 -1.90
N GLU A 162 4.90 -13.52 -2.71
CA GLU A 162 5.18 -14.92 -2.35
C GLU A 162 6.14 -15.03 -1.17
N GLU A 163 7.25 -14.29 -1.18
CA GLU A 163 8.22 -14.30 -0.09
C GLU A 163 7.63 -13.74 1.22
N ILE A 164 6.77 -12.73 1.13
CA ILE A 164 6.01 -12.23 2.28
C ILE A 164 5.07 -13.32 2.82
N ALA A 165 4.33 -14.00 1.94
CA ALA A 165 3.42 -15.09 2.33
C ALA A 165 4.18 -16.27 2.95
N LYS A 166 5.32 -16.67 2.39
CA LYS A 166 6.20 -17.72 2.93
C LYS A 166 6.69 -17.36 4.33
N LYS A 167 7.21 -16.14 4.50
CA LYS A 167 7.73 -15.66 5.80
C LYS A 167 6.65 -15.64 6.88
N TYR A 168 5.41 -15.33 6.51
CA TYR A 168 4.27 -15.33 7.44
C TYR A 168 3.76 -16.72 7.77
N SER A 169 3.49 -17.52 6.76
CA SER A 169 2.83 -18.83 6.91
C SER A 169 3.78 -19.97 7.29
N GLY A 170 5.09 -19.80 7.03
CA GLY A 170 6.07 -20.89 7.07
C GLY A 170 5.92 -21.88 5.91
N ALA A 171 5.08 -21.59 4.93
CA ALA A 171 4.87 -22.45 3.76
C ALA A 171 6.11 -22.47 2.84
N THR A 172 6.35 -23.59 2.18
CA THR A 172 7.43 -23.72 1.19
C THR A 172 6.96 -23.36 -0.20
N ASN A 173 5.69 -23.64 -0.52
CA ASN A 173 5.09 -23.34 -1.83
C ASN A 173 3.89 -22.42 -1.66
N ILE A 174 3.83 -21.42 -2.53
CA ILE A 174 2.76 -20.44 -2.61
C ILE A 174 2.23 -20.47 -4.05
N THR A 175 0.91 -20.43 -4.20
CA THR A 175 0.25 -20.27 -5.49
C THR A 175 -0.61 -19.03 -5.45
N ILE A 176 -0.30 -18.06 -6.29
CA ILE A 176 -1.14 -16.86 -6.47
C ILE A 176 -2.32 -17.30 -7.34
N LYS A 177 -3.54 -17.16 -6.82
CA LYS A 177 -4.73 -17.42 -7.63
C LYS A 177 -4.93 -16.27 -8.61
N GLU A 178 -5.08 -16.61 -9.87
CA GLU A 178 -5.74 -15.72 -10.82
C GLU A 178 -7.21 -15.71 -10.44
N GLU A 179 -7.80 -14.55 -10.23
CA GLU A 179 -9.25 -14.45 -10.03
C GLU A 179 -9.89 -14.78 -11.37
N GLU A 180 -10.52 -15.98 -11.47
CA GLU A 180 -11.47 -16.22 -12.55
C GLU A 180 -12.63 -15.25 -12.32
N ASP A 181 -12.92 -14.41 -13.32
CA ASP A 181 -14.09 -13.53 -13.34
C ASP A 181 -15.37 -14.36 -13.13
N GLY A 182 -15.90 -14.39 -11.91
CA GLY A 182 -17.12 -15.13 -11.64
C GLY A 182 -17.44 -15.26 -10.15
N GLU A 183 -18.45 -14.47 -9.76
CA GLU A 183 -19.19 -14.46 -8.49
C GLU A 183 -18.61 -13.58 -7.36
N GLU A 184 -18.97 -12.29 -7.42
CA GLU A 184 -19.14 -11.49 -6.21
C GLU A 184 -20.12 -12.20 -5.25
N PRO A 185 -19.74 -12.50 -4.00
CA PRO A 185 -20.74 -12.80 -3.00
C PRO A 185 -21.57 -11.54 -2.79
N GLN A 186 -22.84 -11.59 -3.14
CA GLN A 186 -23.81 -10.52 -2.88
C GLN A 186 -23.85 -10.27 -1.38
N VAL A 187 -23.05 -9.33 -0.91
CA VAL A 187 -23.25 -8.72 0.40
C VAL A 187 -24.47 -7.81 0.25
N GLN A 188 -25.59 -8.26 0.77
CA GLN A 188 -26.78 -7.42 0.91
C GLN A 188 -26.41 -6.19 1.73
N GLU A 189 -26.23 -5.06 1.06
CA GLU A 189 -26.18 -3.75 1.69
C GLU A 189 -27.53 -3.53 2.41
N GLN A 190 -27.51 -3.74 3.72
CA GLN A 190 -28.53 -3.13 4.56
C GLN A 190 -28.26 -1.62 4.57
N LYS A 191 -29.02 -0.90 3.75
CA LYS A 191 -29.08 0.56 3.77
C LYS A 191 -29.57 1.04 5.14
N ASN A 192 -28.65 1.25 6.06
CA ASN A 192 -28.91 2.09 7.22
C ASN A 192 -28.67 3.56 6.83
N THR A 193 -29.73 4.18 6.29
CA THR A 193 -29.80 5.63 6.08
C THR A 193 -29.96 6.32 7.43
N ASN A 194 -28.86 6.53 8.14
CA ASN A 194 -28.82 7.53 9.20
C ASN A 194 -28.10 8.78 8.67
N THR A 195 -28.87 9.61 7.97
CA THR A 195 -28.44 10.95 7.60
C THR A 195 -28.45 11.83 8.84
N VAL A 196 -27.32 12.04 9.47
CA VAL A 196 -27.16 13.07 10.50
C VAL A 196 -27.14 14.42 9.80
N LYS A 197 -28.23 15.17 9.87
CA LYS A 197 -28.28 16.58 9.47
C LYS A 197 -27.47 17.38 10.50
N ILE A 198 -26.34 17.90 10.08
CA ILE A 198 -25.61 18.92 10.83
C ILE A 198 -26.32 20.25 10.57
N GLU A 199 -27.10 20.71 11.53
CA GLU A 199 -27.67 22.06 11.50
C GLU A 199 -26.55 23.06 11.88
N ASN A 200 -26.28 24.00 10.99
CA ASN A 200 -25.42 25.14 11.25
C ASN A 200 -26.15 26.15 12.17
N PRO A 201 -25.66 26.49 13.36
CA PRO A 201 -26.18 27.56 14.15
C PRO A 201 -25.56 28.89 13.70
N GLY A 202 -26.37 29.81 13.14
CA GLY A 202 -25.95 31.19 13.03
C GLY A 202 -26.30 31.93 11.74
N LYS A 203 -27.57 32.27 11.55
CA LYS A 203 -27.93 33.49 10.83
C LYS A 203 -29.08 34.17 11.57
N GLU A 204 -28.75 35.19 12.34
CA GLU A 204 -29.71 36.10 12.90
C GLU A 204 -30.48 36.85 11.81
N ASN A 205 -31.80 36.67 11.80
CA ASN A 205 -32.72 37.42 10.96
C ASN A 205 -32.85 38.87 11.50
N LYS A 206 -32.22 39.85 10.86
CA LYS A 206 -32.55 41.25 11.01
C LYS A 206 -33.82 41.58 10.26
N LYS A 207 -34.92 41.89 10.99
CA LYS A 207 -36.19 42.40 10.44
C LYS A 207 -35.97 43.82 9.84
N PRO A 208 -36.56 44.13 8.68
CA PRO A 208 -36.50 45.46 8.11
C PRO A 208 -37.40 46.43 8.86
N LYS A 209 -36.85 47.56 9.29
CA LYS A 209 -37.57 48.71 9.86
C LYS A 209 -38.38 49.37 8.73
N LYS A 210 -39.70 49.45 8.90
CA LYS A 210 -40.59 50.32 8.12
C LYS A 210 -40.28 51.76 8.39
N LYS A 211 -39.92 52.52 7.36
CA LYS A 211 -39.93 54.00 7.40
C LYS A 211 -41.38 54.45 7.19
N GLY A 212 -41.95 55.02 8.22
CA GLY A 212 -43.18 55.81 8.09
C GLY A 212 -42.83 57.21 7.54
N PHE A 213 -43.68 57.65 6.65
CA PHE A 213 -43.71 58.98 6.07
C PHE A 213 -44.51 59.91 7.01
N CYS A 214 -43.95 61.01 7.36
CA CYS A 214 -44.57 62.32 7.49
C CYS A 214 -43.47 63.36 7.41
#